data_cce5431b2ce21def2c65c9d1d9647512
#
_entry.id   cce5431b2ce21def2c65c9d1d9647512
#
_cell.length_a   1.000
_cell.length_b   1.000
_cell.length_c   1.000
_cell.angle_alpha   90.00
_cell.angle_beta   90.00
_cell.angle_gamma   90.00
#
_symmetry.space_group_name_H-M   'P 1'
#
loop_
_entity.id
_entity.type
_entity.pdbx_description
1 polymer ?
#
loop_
_entity_poly.entity_id
_entity_poly.type
_entity_poly.pdbx_seq_one_letter_code
_entity_poly.pdbx_strand_id
1 'polypeptide(L)'
;MWNSYLGKRFKGAVYAIKGALRLLCKEASIQVQAVIAIIMIIAGFYFEISTTEWMFQILAIGMVLGIEALNTAVEEIADFVHPDFHNKIGFIKDVAAGAVFFAAIAAVIVGCIIYIPKLGVI
;
A
#
# COMPACT_ATOMS: atom_id res chain seq x y z
N MET A 1 10.68 22.86 22.69
CA MET A 1 10.45 21.41 22.54
C MET A 1 10.25 21.03 21.08
N TRP A 2 9.36 21.69 20.36
CA TRP A 2 9.09 21.35 18.96
C TRP A 2 10.25 21.65 18.02
N ASN A 3 11.20 22.51 18.43
CA ASN A 3 12.38 22.85 17.62
C ASN A 3 13.57 21.93 17.89
N SER A 4 13.49 21.04 18.89
CA SER A 4 14.53 20.06 19.15
C SER A 4 14.52 18.96 18.10
N TYR A 5 15.60 18.19 18.01
CA TYR A 5 15.68 17.04 17.10
C TYR A 5 14.54 16.05 17.37
N LEU A 6 14.33 15.69 18.64
CA LEU A 6 13.27 14.75 19.02
C LEU A 6 11.88 15.33 18.74
N GLY A 7 11.69 16.63 19.00
CA GLY A 7 10.42 17.29 18.70
C GLY A 7 10.08 17.27 17.23
N LYS A 8 11.07 17.50 16.36
CA LYS A 8 10.89 17.44 14.91
C LYS A 8 10.54 16.03 14.45
N ARG A 9 11.19 15.01 15.03
CA ARG A 9 10.89 13.61 14.71
C ARG A 9 9.48 13.23 15.15
N PHE A 10 9.06 13.69 16.32
CA PHE A 10 7.71 13.45 16.81
C PHE A 10 6.65 14.10 15.89
N LYS A 11 6.89 15.33 15.46
CA LYS A 11 6.01 16.00 14.48
C LYS A 11 5.91 15.21 13.18
N GLY A 12 7.04 14.71 12.68
CA GLY A 12 7.07 13.89 11.47
C GLY A 12 6.19 12.66 11.62
N ALA A 13 6.26 11.99 12.76
CA ALA A 13 5.42 10.83 13.03
C ALA A 13 3.93 11.20 13.06
N VAL A 14 3.60 12.34 13.66
CA VAL A 14 2.21 12.83 13.69
C VAL A 14 1.70 13.11 12.28
N TYR A 15 2.51 13.75 11.43
CA TYR A 15 2.13 14.00 10.04
C TYR A 15 1.94 12.70 9.27
N ALA A 16 2.80 11.72 9.50
CA ALA A 16 2.68 10.41 8.84
C ALA A 16 1.38 9.71 9.22
N ILE A 17 1.02 9.73 10.49
CA ILE A 17 -0.23 9.15 10.96
C ILE A 17 -1.43 9.87 10.34
N LYS A 18 -1.39 11.20 10.34
CA LYS A 18 -2.46 12.00 9.71
C LYS A 18 -2.61 11.65 8.22
N GLY A 19 -1.51 11.52 7.50
CA GLY A 19 -1.52 11.15 6.10
C GLY A 19 -2.13 9.78 5.87
N ALA A 20 -1.73 8.79 6.66
CA ALA A 20 -2.27 7.44 6.57
C ALA A 20 -3.77 7.42 6.85
N LEU A 21 -4.21 8.12 7.90
CA LEU A 21 -5.64 8.19 8.23
C LEU A 21 -6.43 8.88 7.12
N ARG A 22 -5.89 9.94 6.53
CA ARG A 22 -6.53 10.64 5.43
C ARG A 22 -6.72 9.74 4.22
N LEU A 23 -5.69 8.94 3.89
CA LEU A 23 -5.77 7.97 2.81
C LEU A 23 -6.86 6.93 3.08
N LEU A 24 -6.89 6.37 4.28
CA LEU A 24 -7.89 5.38 4.66
C LEU A 24 -9.31 5.93 4.64
N CYS A 25 -9.48 7.21 4.96
CA CYS A 25 -10.80 7.82 5.00
C CYS A 25 -11.30 8.29 3.65
N LYS A 26 -10.40 8.64 2.71
CA LYS A 26 -10.78 9.36 1.49
C LYS A 26 -10.43 8.67 0.18
N GLU A 27 -9.45 7.77 0.16
CA GLU A 27 -8.99 7.14 -1.08
C GLU A 27 -9.56 5.75 -1.25
N ALA A 28 -10.39 5.57 -2.28
CA ALA A 28 -11.06 4.30 -2.53
C ALA A 28 -10.08 3.15 -2.76
N SER A 29 -9.00 3.39 -3.49
CA SER A 29 -7.99 2.36 -3.77
C SER A 29 -7.31 1.88 -2.49
N ILE A 30 -7.01 2.79 -1.57
CA ILE A 30 -6.42 2.44 -0.27
C ILE A 30 -7.44 1.66 0.57
N GLN A 31 -8.71 2.06 0.54
CA GLN A 31 -9.77 1.36 1.28
C GLN A 31 -9.93 -0.07 0.81
N VAL A 32 -9.92 -0.30 -0.52
CA VAL A 32 -10.00 -1.64 -1.09
C VAL A 32 -8.80 -2.48 -0.66
N GLN A 33 -7.60 -1.94 -0.74
CA GLN A 33 -6.38 -2.65 -0.34
C GLN A 33 -6.37 -2.95 1.15
N ALA A 34 -6.87 -2.03 1.98
CA ALA A 34 -6.97 -2.25 3.41
C ALA A 34 -7.95 -3.38 3.74
N VAL A 35 -9.08 -3.45 3.05
CA VAL A 35 -10.04 -4.55 3.22
C VAL A 35 -9.43 -5.88 2.84
N ILE A 36 -8.74 -5.93 1.70
CA ILE A 36 -8.02 -7.15 1.27
C ILE A 36 -7.00 -7.55 2.32
N ALA A 37 -6.24 -6.58 2.85
CA ALA A 37 -5.24 -6.84 3.88
C ALA A 37 -5.87 -7.45 5.14
N ILE A 38 -7.00 -6.93 5.59
CA ILE A 38 -7.72 -7.45 6.74
C ILE A 38 -8.18 -8.89 6.49
N ILE A 39 -8.74 -9.16 5.30
CA ILE A 39 -9.16 -10.51 4.92
C ILE A 39 -7.96 -11.46 4.95
N MET A 40 -6.81 -11.05 4.43
CA MET A 40 -5.62 -11.90 4.40
C MET A 40 -5.05 -12.13 5.80
N ILE A 41 -5.14 -11.14 6.68
CA ILE A 41 -4.73 -11.32 8.09
C ILE A 41 -5.63 -12.35 8.77
N ILE A 42 -6.93 -12.25 8.56
CA ILE A 42 -7.89 -13.24 9.09
C ILE A 42 -7.58 -14.63 8.54
N ALA A 43 -7.33 -14.73 7.23
CA ALA A 43 -6.95 -16.01 6.60
C ALA A 43 -5.66 -16.57 7.20
N GLY A 44 -4.69 -15.73 7.50
CA GLY A 44 -3.44 -16.14 8.13
C GLY A 44 -3.66 -16.80 9.47
N PHE A 45 -4.54 -16.27 10.30
CA PHE A 45 -4.90 -16.88 11.57
C PHE A 45 -5.71 -18.16 11.37
N TYR A 46 -6.66 -18.16 10.45
CA TYR A 46 -7.49 -19.34 10.17
C TYR A 46 -6.66 -20.52 9.71
N PHE A 47 -5.73 -20.30 8.79
CA PHE A 47 -4.87 -21.36 8.22
C PHE A 47 -3.61 -21.60 9.04
N GLU A 48 -3.43 -20.87 10.14
CA GLU A 48 -2.26 -21.02 11.03
C GLU A 48 -0.94 -20.99 10.26
N ILE A 49 -0.77 -19.94 9.47
CA ILE A 49 0.44 -19.80 8.64
C ILE A 49 1.68 -19.62 9.53
N SER A 50 2.84 -20.03 9.00
CA SER A 50 4.10 -20.00 9.74
C SER A 50 4.58 -18.56 9.96
N THR A 51 5.53 -18.41 10.87
CA THR A 51 6.17 -17.11 11.12
C THR A 51 6.79 -16.54 9.85
N THR A 52 7.46 -17.37 9.07
CA THR A 52 8.06 -16.93 7.80
C THR A 52 6.97 -16.47 6.82
N GLU A 53 5.88 -17.22 6.72
CA GLU A 53 4.75 -16.84 5.85
C GLU A 53 4.12 -15.53 6.33
N TRP A 54 4.01 -15.31 7.63
CA TRP A 54 3.54 -14.04 8.18
C TRP A 54 4.44 -12.88 7.79
N MET A 55 5.76 -13.09 7.84
CA MET A 55 6.70 -12.03 7.46
C MET A 55 6.52 -11.62 6.00
N PHE A 56 6.42 -12.59 5.09
CA PHE A 56 6.19 -12.28 3.67
C PHE A 56 4.84 -11.62 3.45
N GLN A 57 3.80 -12.08 4.13
CA GLN A 57 2.46 -11.49 3.97
C GLN A 57 2.43 -10.04 4.45
N ILE A 58 3.01 -9.75 5.61
CA ILE A 58 3.05 -8.38 6.14
C ILE A 58 3.86 -7.46 5.22
N LEU A 59 4.99 -7.94 4.71
CA LEU A 59 5.80 -7.16 3.77
C LEU A 59 5.02 -6.89 2.48
N ALA A 60 4.30 -7.89 1.96
CA ALA A 60 3.49 -7.71 0.76
C ALA A 60 2.39 -6.68 0.98
N ILE A 61 1.69 -6.76 2.10
CA ILE A 61 0.63 -5.80 2.46
C ILE A 61 1.20 -4.38 2.55
N GLY A 62 2.31 -4.22 3.28
CA GLY A 62 2.94 -2.91 3.45
C GLY A 62 3.42 -2.33 2.13
N MET A 63 4.00 -3.16 1.27
CA MET A 63 4.47 -2.74 -0.04
C MET A 63 3.31 -2.23 -0.91
N VAL A 64 2.21 -2.99 -0.99
CA VAL A 64 1.06 -2.59 -1.81
C VAL A 64 0.46 -1.29 -1.28
N LEU A 65 0.23 -1.19 0.02
CA LEU A 65 -0.33 0.03 0.60
C LEU A 65 0.60 1.23 0.42
N GLY A 66 1.90 1.03 0.62
CA GLY A 66 2.88 2.11 0.46
C GLY A 66 2.98 2.61 -0.97
N ILE A 67 3.04 1.70 -1.94
CA ILE A 67 3.11 2.07 -3.36
C ILE A 67 1.79 2.72 -3.80
N GLU A 68 0.64 2.21 -3.34
CA GLU A 68 -0.66 2.80 -3.62
C GLU A 68 -0.73 4.24 -3.10
N ALA A 69 -0.23 4.47 -1.89
CA ALA A 69 -0.18 5.81 -1.30
C ALA A 69 0.71 6.76 -2.11
N LEU A 70 1.87 6.27 -2.56
CA LEU A 70 2.76 7.06 -3.42
C LEU A 70 2.11 7.37 -4.76
N ASN A 71 1.38 6.41 -5.33
CA ASN A 71 0.64 6.65 -6.57
C ASN A 71 -0.38 7.78 -6.39
N THR A 72 -1.12 7.78 -5.28
CA THR A 72 -2.06 8.85 -4.96
C THR A 72 -1.35 10.21 -4.88
N ALA A 73 -0.18 10.25 -4.22
CA ALA A 73 0.60 11.48 -4.12
C ALA A 73 1.05 11.98 -5.50
N VAL A 74 1.50 11.07 -6.38
CA VAL A 74 1.90 11.42 -7.74
C VAL A 74 0.72 11.99 -8.52
N GLU A 75 -0.46 11.36 -8.41
CA GLU A 75 -1.67 11.85 -9.09
C GLU A 75 -2.05 13.26 -8.61
N GLU A 76 -1.97 13.50 -7.31
CA GLU A 76 -2.26 14.82 -6.73
C GLU A 76 -1.26 15.87 -7.21
N ILE A 77 0.01 15.53 -7.27
CA ILE A 77 1.05 16.45 -7.77
C ILE A 77 0.80 16.75 -9.25
N ALA A 78 0.52 15.72 -10.05
CA ALA A 78 0.29 15.89 -11.48
C ALA A 78 -0.93 16.79 -11.75
N ASP A 79 -2.01 16.58 -11.01
CA ASP A 79 -3.22 17.40 -11.15
C ASP A 79 -3.01 18.84 -10.68
N PHE A 80 -2.19 19.06 -9.67
CA PHE A 80 -1.85 20.40 -9.19
C PHE A 80 -1.00 21.15 -10.20
N VAL A 81 -0.01 20.48 -10.80
CA VAL A 81 0.93 21.10 -11.75
C VAL A 81 0.26 21.35 -13.09
N HIS A 82 -0.57 20.43 -13.57
CA HIS A 82 -1.20 20.53 -14.88
C HIS A 82 -2.57 19.83 -14.84
N PRO A 83 -3.64 20.54 -14.46
CA PRO A 83 -4.97 19.95 -14.29
C PRO A 83 -5.57 19.42 -15.60
N ASP A 84 -5.25 20.04 -16.74
CA ASP A 84 -5.75 19.59 -18.03
C ASP A 84 -4.95 18.40 -18.53
N PHE A 85 -5.56 17.57 -19.40
CA PHE A 85 -4.87 16.45 -19.98
C PHE A 85 -3.69 16.90 -20.84
N HIS A 86 -2.57 16.23 -20.65
CA HIS A 86 -1.36 16.38 -21.47
C HIS A 86 -0.69 15.02 -21.57
N ASN A 87 -0.10 14.71 -22.71
CA ASN A 87 0.52 13.40 -22.94
C ASN A 87 1.57 13.06 -21.87
N LYS A 88 2.34 14.03 -21.43
CA LYS A 88 3.36 13.83 -20.40
C LYS A 88 2.73 13.53 -19.03
N ILE A 89 1.65 14.22 -18.70
CA ILE A 89 0.91 13.99 -17.45
C ILE A 89 0.30 12.58 -17.49
N GLY A 90 -0.29 12.20 -18.60
CA GLY A 90 -0.80 10.83 -18.79
C GLY A 90 0.28 9.78 -18.61
N PHE A 91 1.43 10.00 -19.19
CA PHE A 91 2.58 9.10 -19.05
C PHE A 91 3.00 8.96 -17.57
N ILE A 92 3.11 10.08 -16.85
CA ILE A 92 3.50 10.07 -15.43
C ILE A 92 2.50 9.27 -14.60
N LYS A 93 1.21 9.48 -14.83
CA LYS A 93 0.16 8.74 -14.11
C LYS A 93 0.19 7.26 -14.45
N ASP A 94 0.43 6.90 -15.71
CA ASP A 94 0.52 5.52 -16.13
C ASP A 94 1.71 4.80 -15.50
N VAL A 95 2.85 5.47 -15.42
CA VAL A 95 4.05 4.90 -14.78
C VAL A 95 3.80 4.67 -13.29
N ALA A 96 3.17 5.64 -12.62
CA ALA A 96 2.85 5.50 -11.21
C ALA A 96 1.87 4.35 -10.97
N ALA A 97 0.86 4.21 -11.82
CA ALA A 97 -0.07 3.09 -11.76
C ALA A 97 0.64 1.76 -12.06
N GLY A 98 1.62 1.77 -12.96
CA GLY A 98 2.44 0.59 -13.25
C GLY A 98 3.22 0.10 -12.04
N ALA A 99 3.69 1.01 -11.19
CA ALA A 99 4.36 0.64 -9.94
C ALA A 99 3.41 -0.14 -9.03
N VAL A 100 2.15 0.31 -8.93
CA VAL A 100 1.11 -0.40 -8.17
C VAL A 100 0.89 -1.80 -8.76
N PHE A 101 0.86 -1.90 -10.08
CA PHE A 101 0.66 -3.17 -10.79
C PHE A 101 1.76 -4.17 -10.43
N PHE A 102 3.03 -3.75 -10.45
CA PHE A 102 4.13 -4.63 -10.05
C PHE A 102 4.01 -5.10 -8.61
N ALA A 103 3.66 -4.18 -7.70
CA ALA A 103 3.48 -4.53 -6.30
C ALA A 103 2.33 -5.53 -6.12
N ALA A 104 1.22 -5.32 -6.83
CA ALA A 104 0.06 -6.20 -6.76
C ALA A 104 0.38 -7.60 -7.29
N ILE A 105 1.12 -7.71 -8.40
CA ILE A 105 1.54 -9.02 -8.93
C ILE A 105 2.38 -9.75 -7.89
N ALA A 106 3.37 -9.09 -7.30
CA ALA A 106 4.22 -9.71 -6.29
C ALA A 106 3.40 -10.19 -5.10
N ALA A 107 2.44 -9.36 -4.64
CA ALA A 107 1.58 -9.72 -3.52
C ALA A 107 0.70 -10.93 -3.84
N VAL A 108 0.14 -11.00 -5.04
CA VAL A 108 -0.68 -12.14 -5.48
C VAL A 108 0.15 -13.40 -5.52
N ILE A 109 1.38 -13.34 -6.03
CA ILE A 109 2.28 -14.49 -6.08
C ILE A 109 2.59 -14.98 -4.65
N VAL A 110 2.91 -14.06 -3.74
CA VAL A 110 3.14 -14.42 -2.33
C VAL A 110 1.91 -15.10 -1.73
N GLY A 111 0.73 -14.53 -1.96
CA GLY A 111 -0.52 -15.11 -1.47
C GLY A 111 -0.78 -16.50 -2.03
N CYS A 112 -0.52 -16.71 -3.31
CA CYS A 112 -0.67 -18.02 -3.95
C CYS A 112 0.29 -19.04 -3.33
N ILE A 113 1.54 -18.67 -3.13
CA ILE A 113 2.55 -19.56 -2.54
C ILE A 113 2.14 -19.96 -1.13
N ILE A 114 1.59 -19.04 -0.34
CA ILE A 114 1.20 -19.30 1.04
C ILE A 114 -0.08 -20.16 1.10
N TYR A 115 -1.10 -19.79 0.35
CA TYR A 115 -2.45 -20.33 0.59
C TYR A 115 -2.86 -21.49 -0.31
N ILE A 116 -2.39 -21.56 -1.55
CA ILE A 116 -2.78 -22.66 -2.45
C ILE A 116 -2.43 -24.02 -1.86
N PRO A 117 -1.22 -24.26 -1.30
CA PRO A 117 -0.93 -25.54 -0.66
C PRO A 117 -1.87 -25.88 0.50
N LYS A 118 -2.33 -24.84 1.22
CA LYS A 118 -3.21 -25.03 2.39
C LYS A 118 -4.65 -25.37 2.01
N LEU A 119 -5.03 -25.09 0.78
CA LEU A 119 -6.36 -25.44 0.26
C LEU A 119 -6.42 -26.88 -0.25
N GLY A 120 -5.32 -27.61 -0.20
CA GLY A 120 -5.26 -29.00 -0.66
C GLY A 120 -5.24 -29.15 -2.18
N VAL A 121 -4.98 -28.06 -2.92
CA VAL A 121 -4.96 -28.06 -4.38
C VAL A 121 -3.61 -28.53 -4.92
N ILE A 122 -2.53 -28.25 -4.17
CA ILE A 122 -1.15 -28.64 -4.55
C ILE A 122 -0.46 -29.37 -3.43
#